data_c633f19926a90d0f320bfceac54caeef
#
_entry.id   c633f19926a90d0f320bfceac54caeef
#
_cell.length_a   1.000
_cell.length_b   1.000
_cell.length_c   1.000
_cell.angle_alpha   90.00
_cell.angle_beta   90.00
_cell.angle_gamma   90.00
#
_symmetry.space_group_name_H-M   'P 1'
#
loop_
_entity.id
_entity.type
_entity.pdbx_description
1 polymer ?
#
loop_
_entity_poly.entity_id
_entity_poly.type
_entity_poly.pdbx_seq_one_letter_code
_entity_poly.pdbx_strand_id
1 'polypeptide(L)'
;ADVLAKDLSMQVASMGATKLSYKDFDAAFVASETEARIAVIEKENIELSRLGKTLKNVPQYISMSQLTDEVMAKAKSDIESQLQAEGKPEKIWDKIVPGKLARFISDNTTLDQEMCLLDQVYIKDEQQNVASYIASYGDVAVSDFKRVALG
;
A
#
# COMPACT_ATOMS: atom_id res chain seq x y z
N ALA A 1 15.64 3.41 -22.31
CA ALA A 1 14.65 2.31 -22.29
C ALA A 1 15.27 0.99 -21.80
N ASP A 2 16.46 0.62 -22.27
CA ASP A 2 17.11 -0.66 -21.89
C ASP A 2 17.52 -0.66 -20.40
N VAL A 3 17.99 0.45 -19.87
CA VAL A 3 18.34 0.60 -18.44
C VAL A 3 17.10 0.47 -17.59
N LEU A 4 16.00 1.09 -17.97
CA LEU A 4 14.72 0.99 -17.27
C LEU A 4 14.21 -0.45 -17.24
N ALA A 5 14.21 -1.14 -18.37
CA ALA A 5 13.78 -2.54 -18.46
C ALA A 5 14.63 -3.45 -17.58
N LYS A 6 15.95 -3.26 -17.56
CA LYS A 6 16.87 -4.02 -16.72
C LYS A 6 16.60 -3.78 -15.23
N ASP A 7 16.43 -2.53 -14.83
CA ASP A 7 16.16 -2.18 -13.44
C ASP A 7 14.82 -2.74 -12.97
N LEU A 8 13.77 -2.71 -13.80
CA LEU A 8 12.47 -3.30 -13.48
C LEU A 8 12.55 -4.82 -13.39
N SER A 9 13.34 -5.46 -14.25
CA SER A 9 13.56 -6.92 -14.17
C SER A 9 14.22 -7.31 -12.84
N MET A 10 15.20 -6.55 -12.39
CA MET A 10 15.82 -6.77 -11.07
C MET A 10 14.84 -6.52 -9.92
N GLN A 11 13.97 -5.51 -10.04
CA GLN A 11 12.92 -5.24 -9.05
C GLN A 11 11.98 -6.44 -8.92
N VAL A 12 11.49 -6.97 -10.03
CA VAL A 12 10.59 -8.14 -10.04
C VAL A 12 11.28 -9.36 -9.41
N ALA A 13 12.53 -9.62 -9.75
CA ALA A 13 13.28 -10.75 -9.22
C ALA A 13 13.53 -10.62 -7.71
N SER A 14 13.85 -9.41 -7.23
CA SER A 14 14.21 -9.18 -5.83
C SER A 14 13.00 -9.10 -4.90
N MET A 15 11.95 -8.39 -5.32
CA MET A 15 10.78 -8.12 -4.47
C MET A 15 9.63 -9.10 -4.69
N GLY A 16 9.71 -9.95 -5.71
CA GLY A 16 8.71 -10.99 -5.94
C GLY A 16 7.36 -10.47 -6.43
N ALA A 17 7.34 -9.39 -7.21
CA ALA A 17 6.11 -8.88 -7.78
C ALA A 17 5.40 -9.93 -8.65
N THR A 18 4.10 -10.10 -8.47
CA THR A 18 3.28 -11.03 -9.24
C THR A 18 2.23 -10.33 -10.10
N LYS A 19 1.92 -9.08 -9.79
CA LYS A 19 0.97 -8.23 -10.51
C LYS A 19 1.60 -6.91 -10.88
N LEU A 20 1.16 -6.31 -11.98
CA LEU A 20 1.63 -4.99 -12.38
C LEU A 20 1.02 -3.90 -11.49
N SER A 21 -0.29 -3.92 -11.31
CA SER A 21 -1.01 -2.98 -10.47
C SER A 21 -2.18 -3.66 -9.73
N TYR A 22 -2.79 -2.94 -8.79
CA TYR A 22 -3.95 -3.43 -8.03
C TYR A 22 -5.16 -3.75 -8.93
N LYS A 23 -5.21 -3.19 -10.14
CA LYS A 23 -6.29 -3.45 -11.10
C LYS A 23 -6.30 -4.89 -11.63
N ASP A 24 -5.17 -5.59 -11.50
CA ASP A 24 -5.01 -6.97 -11.94
C ASP A 24 -5.50 -7.99 -10.91
N PHE A 25 -5.89 -7.56 -9.72
CA PHE A 25 -6.41 -8.43 -8.67
C PHE A 25 -7.86 -8.84 -8.93
N ASP A 26 -8.15 -10.12 -8.68
CA ASP A 26 -9.51 -10.63 -8.59
C ASP A 26 -10.13 -10.19 -7.25
N ALA A 27 -11.37 -9.71 -7.28
CA ALA A 27 -12.09 -9.27 -6.09
C ALA A 27 -12.24 -10.38 -5.03
N ALA A 28 -12.50 -11.62 -5.45
CA ALA A 28 -12.60 -12.76 -4.55
C ALA A 28 -11.27 -13.07 -3.87
N PHE A 29 -10.16 -12.96 -4.61
CA PHE A 29 -8.82 -13.13 -4.07
C PHE A 29 -8.51 -12.06 -3.02
N VAL A 30 -8.80 -10.79 -3.31
CA VAL A 30 -8.56 -9.68 -2.40
C VAL A 30 -9.38 -9.84 -1.11
N ALA A 31 -10.65 -10.23 -1.21
CA ALA A 31 -11.50 -10.45 -0.05
C ALA A 31 -10.95 -11.58 0.84
N SER A 32 -10.56 -12.70 0.25
CA SER A 32 -9.97 -13.84 0.95
C SER A 32 -8.66 -13.47 1.65
N GLU A 33 -7.78 -12.75 0.96
CA GLU A 33 -6.51 -12.28 1.52
C GLU A 33 -6.73 -11.28 2.66
N THR A 34 -7.75 -10.43 2.55
CA THR A 34 -8.10 -9.47 3.60
C THR A 34 -8.46 -10.20 4.89
N GLU A 35 -9.35 -11.17 4.81
CA GLU A 35 -9.75 -11.97 5.97
C GLU A 35 -8.58 -12.72 6.59
N ALA A 36 -7.74 -13.35 5.76
CA ALA A 36 -6.59 -14.10 6.22
C ALA A 36 -5.58 -13.21 6.95
N ARG A 37 -5.27 -12.05 6.39
CA ARG A 37 -4.31 -11.10 6.98
C ARG A 37 -4.82 -10.49 8.28
N ILE A 38 -6.09 -10.13 8.33
CA ILE A 38 -6.71 -9.61 9.56
C ILE A 38 -6.67 -10.67 10.65
N ALA A 39 -7.05 -11.92 10.34
CA ALA A 39 -7.02 -13.01 11.30
C ALA A 39 -5.61 -13.26 11.87
N VAL A 40 -4.58 -13.20 11.04
CA VAL A 40 -3.18 -13.33 11.49
C VAL A 40 -2.80 -12.20 12.46
N ILE A 41 -3.13 -10.96 12.13
CA ILE A 41 -2.80 -9.79 12.96
C ILE A 41 -3.57 -9.86 14.30
N GLU A 42 -4.83 -10.23 14.27
CA GLU A 42 -5.63 -10.40 15.49
C GLU A 42 -5.05 -11.48 16.40
N LYS A 43 -4.62 -12.60 15.82
CA LYS A 43 -3.96 -13.67 16.57
C LYS A 43 -2.64 -13.20 17.19
N GLU A 44 -1.83 -12.50 16.43
CA GLU A 44 -0.59 -11.89 16.93
C GLU A 44 -0.87 -10.89 18.05
N ASN A 45 -1.94 -10.10 17.93
CA ASN A 45 -2.33 -9.13 18.96
C ASN A 45 -2.75 -9.80 20.27
N ILE A 46 -3.37 -10.98 20.22
CA ILE A 46 -3.68 -11.75 21.42
C ILE A 46 -2.40 -12.11 22.16
N GLU A 47 -1.38 -12.60 21.44
CA GLU A 47 -0.08 -12.93 22.04
C GLU A 47 0.64 -11.69 22.55
N LEU A 48 0.62 -10.59 21.79
CA LEU A 48 1.24 -9.32 22.22
C LEU A 48 0.56 -8.77 23.48
N SER A 49 -0.76 -8.88 23.58
CA SER A 49 -1.51 -8.48 24.77
C SER A 49 -1.10 -9.30 25.99
N ARG A 50 -0.93 -10.61 25.84
CA ARG A 50 -0.46 -11.50 26.92
C ARG A 50 0.93 -11.15 27.41
N LEU A 51 1.79 -10.66 26.50
CA LEU A 51 3.16 -10.25 26.80
C LEU A 51 3.26 -8.79 27.28
N GLY A 52 2.14 -8.05 27.34
CA GLY A 52 2.13 -6.65 27.71
C GLY A 52 2.81 -5.73 26.71
N LYS A 53 2.89 -6.15 25.44
CA LYS A 53 3.51 -5.36 24.36
C LYS A 53 2.47 -4.54 23.61
N THR A 54 2.94 -3.52 22.88
CA THR A 54 2.09 -2.69 22.03
C THR A 54 1.44 -3.54 20.93
N LEU A 55 0.12 -3.40 20.77
CA LEU A 55 -0.63 -4.13 19.75
C LEU A 55 -0.37 -3.55 18.35
N LYS A 56 -0.40 -4.43 17.34
CA LYS A 56 -0.34 -4.02 15.94
C LYS A 56 -1.68 -3.42 15.51
N ASN A 57 -1.62 -2.42 14.64
CA ASN A 57 -2.81 -1.86 14.04
C ASN A 57 -3.44 -2.86 13.05
N VAL A 58 -4.75 -3.10 13.18
CA VAL A 58 -5.49 -3.98 12.26
C VAL A 58 -6.04 -3.14 11.12
N PRO A 59 -5.55 -3.32 9.88
CA PRO A 59 -6.08 -2.57 8.74
C PRO A 59 -7.48 -3.06 8.35
N GLN A 60 -8.31 -2.15 7.86
CA GLN A 60 -9.65 -2.51 7.34
C GLN A 60 -9.57 -3.02 5.90
N TYR A 61 -8.57 -2.58 5.15
CA TYR A 61 -8.37 -2.91 3.74
C TYR A 61 -6.90 -3.26 3.50
N ILE A 62 -6.62 -3.93 2.40
CA ILE A 62 -5.25 -4.34 2.03
C ILE A 62 -4.86 -3.93 0.61
N SER A 63 -5.80 -3.46 -0.20
CA SER A 63 -5.58 -3.11 -1.60
C SER A 63 -6.31 -1.83 -1.98
N MET A 64 -5.70 -1.06 -2.87
CA MET A 64 -6.31 0.13 -3.46
C MET A 64 -7.62 -0.18 -4.20
N SER A 65 -7.80 -1.42 -4.68
CA SER A 65 -9.04 -1.88 -5.30
C SER A 65 -10.25 -1.82 -4.35
N GLN A 66 -10.00 -1.86 -3.04
CA GLN A 66 -11.02 -1.75 -2.00
C GLN A 66 -11.29 -0.31 -1.55
N LEU A 67 -10.38 0.61 -1.87
CA LEU A 67 -10.47 2.02 -1.47
C LEU A 67 -11.27 2.81 -2.51
N THR A 68 -12.59 2.71 -2.42
CA THR A 68 -13.51 3.48 -3.28
C THR A 68 -13.53 4.95 -2.88
N ASP A 69 -14.14 5.79 -3.73
CA ASP A 69 -14.30 7.23 -3.43
C ASP A 69 -15.06 7.44 -2.11
N GLU A 70 -16.05 6.60 -1.82
CA GLU A 70 -16.81 6.64 -0.56
C GLU A 70 -15.91 6.33 0.64
N VAL A 71 -15.06 5.32 0.54
CA VAL A 71 -14.11 4.94 1.59
C VAL A 71 -13.12 6.06 1.84
N MET A 72 -12.59 6.67 0.78
CA MET A 72 -11.65 7.80 0.88
C MET A 72 -12.32 9.03 1.50
N ALA A 73 -13.56 9.35 1.13
CA ALA A 73 -14.32 10.45 1.71
C ALA A 73 -14.57 10.23 3.20
N LYS A 74 -14.94 9.02 3.59
CA LYS A 74 -15.11 8.65 5.00
C LYS A 74 -13.80 8.78 5.78
N ALA A 75 -12.70 8.29 5.23
CA ALA A 75 -11.38 8.39 5.86
C ALA A 75 -10.99 9.86 6.09
N LYS A 76 -11.22 10.72 5.11
CA LYS A 76 -10.97 12.15 5.23
C LYS A 76 -11.83 12.78 6.32
N SER A 77 -13.13 12.46 6.36
CA SER A 77 -14.06 12.95 7.39
C SER A 77 -13.64 12.49 8.78
N ASP A 78 -13.23 11.24 8.94
CA ASP A 78 -12.74 10.71 10.22
C ASP A 78 -11.47 11.42 10.68
N ILE A 79 -10.55 11.73 9.77
CA ILE A 79 -9.33 12.50 10.06
C ILE A 79 -9.67 13.91 10.51
N GLU A 80 -10.60 14.59 9.82
CA GLU A 80 -11.03 15.93 10.17
C GLU A 80 -11.71 15.97 11.54
N SER A 81 -12.56 14.97 11.84
CA SER A 81 -13.21 14.81 13.14
C SER A 81 -12.17 14.60 14.26
N GLN A 82 -11.14 13.81 14.01
CA GLN A 82 -10.05 13.59 14.95
C GLN A 82 -9.28 14.88 15.23
N LEU A 83 -8.96 15.65 14.18
CA LEU A 83 -8.28 16.94 14.32
C LEU A 83 -9.10 17.95 15.10
N GLN A 84 -10.43 17.96 14.89
CA GLN A 84 -11.34 18.80 15.65
C GLN A 84 -11.35 18.40 17.13
N ALA A 85 -11.42 17.10 17.43
CA ALA A 85 -11.37 16.59 18.80
C ALA A 85 -10.04 16.91 19.51
N GLU A 86 -8.93 16.97 18.77
CA GLU A 86 -7.62 17.37 19.27
C GLU A 86 -7.49 18.89 19.43
N GLY A 87 -8.51 19.66 19.05
CA GLY A 87 -8.51 21.13 19.15
C GLY A 87 -7.61 21.84 18.15
N LYS A 88 -7.24 21.20 17.05
CA LYS A 88 -6.39 21.81 16.02
C LYS A 88 -7.18 22.75 15.12
N PRO A 89 -6.66 23.98 14.83
CA PRO A 89 -7.35 24.93 13.96
C PRO A 89 -7.49 24.43 12.53
N GLU A 90 -8.61 24.76 11.87
CA GLU A 90 -8.85 24.41 10.46
C GLU A 90 -7.75 24.92 9.51
N LYS A 91 -7.09 26.00 9.87
CA LYS A 91 -6.01 26.60 9.08
C LYS A 91 -4.85 25.63 8.80
N ILE A 92 -4.61 24.68 9.71
CA ILE A 92 -3.52 23.72 9.58
C ILE A 92 -3.99 22.38 9.02
N TRP A 93 -5.30 22.15 8.87
CA TRP A 93 -5.86 20.91 8.33
C TRP A 93 -5.37 20.65 6.92
N ASP A 94 -5.29 21.68 6.07
CA ASP A 94 -4.80 21.59 4.69
C ASP A 94 -3.38 21.02 4.60
N LYS A 95 -2.61 21.15 5.67
CA LYS A 95 -1.24 20.60 5.75
C LYS A 95 -1.21 19.22 6.38
N ILE A 96 -2.12 18.93 7.30
CA ILE A 96 -2.14 17.68 8.07
C ILE A 96 -2.93 16.59 7.36
N VAL A 97 -4.11 16.91 6.81
CA VAL A 97 -5.02 15.96 6.18
C VAL A 97 -4.36 15.17 5.04
N PRO A 98 -3.66 15.81 4.08
CA PRO A 98 -2.99 15.06 3.01
C PRO A 98 -1.98 14.05 3.52
N GLY A 99 -1.19 14.39 4.54
CA GLY A 99 -0.21 13.49 5.14
C GLY A 99 -0.87 12.31 5.85
N LYS A 100 -1.95 12.56 6.59
CA LYS A 100 -2.71 11.49 7.27
C LYS A 100 -3.44 10.59 6.28
N LEU A 101 -3.98 11.14 5.19
CA LEU A 101 -4.58 10.34 4.12
C LEU A 101 -3.55 9.46 3.42
N ALA A 102 -2.37 9.98 3.13
CA ALA A 102 -1.28 9.22 2.53
C ALA A 102 -0.88 8.04 3.43
N ARG A 103 -0.81 8.26 4.73
CA ARG A 103 -0.54 7.20 5.71
C ARG A 103 -1.67 6.18 5.76
N PHE A 104 -2.92 6.62 5.73
CA PHE A 104 -4.09 5.73 5.67
C PHE A 104 -4.01 4.82 4.43
N ILE A 105 -3.73 5.39 3.27
CA ILE A 105 -3.56 4.63 2.03
C ILE A 105 -2.41 3.63 2.16
N SER A 106 -1.27 4.05 2.67
CA SER A 106 -0.10 3.19 2.89
C SER A 106 -0.43 2.02 3.82
N ASP A 107 -1.12 2.28 4.94
CA ASP A 107 -1.47 1.25 5.92
C ASP A 107 -2.53 0.26 5.39
N ASN A 108 -3.35 0.66 4.42
CA ASN A 108 -4.45 -0.14 3.88
C ASN A 108 -4.19 -0.64 2.44
N THR A 109 -2.94 -0.59 1.96
CA THR A 109 -2.55 -1.09 0.65
C THR A 109 -1.33 -2.01 0.72
N THR A 110 -1.21 -2.78 1.82
CA THR A 110 -0.06 -3.67 2.04
C THR A 110 0.06 -4.77 1.00
N LEU A 111 -1.07 -5.28 0.50
CA LEU A 111 -1.08 -6.28 -0.57
C LEU A 111 -0.49 -5.72 -1.87
N ASP A 112 -0.88 -4.50 -2.23
CA ASP A 112 -0.38 -3.81 -3.43
C ASP A 112 1.13 -3.59 -3.32
N GLN A 113 1.60 -3.11 -2.17
CA GLN A 113 3.02 -2.85 -1.93
C GLN A 113 3.86 -4.14 -1.95
N GLU A 114 3.26 -5.27 -1.63
CA GLU A 114 3.93 -6.57 -1.63
C GLU A 114 3.93 -7.21 -3.03
N MET A 115 2.80 -7.20 -3.75
CA MET A 115 2.59 -7.96 -4.97
C MET A 115 2.57 -7.15 -6.26
N CYS A 116 2.24 -5.85 -6.20
CA CYS A 116 2.11 -5.00 -7.38
C CYS A 116 3.42 -4.26 -7.67
N LEU A 117 4.00 -4.49 -8.83
CA LEU A 117 5.27 -3.89 -9.24
C LEU A 117 5.27 -2.36 -9.09
N LEU A 118 4.22 -1.69 -9.54
CA LEU A 118 4.14 -0.22 -9.52
C LEU A 118 4.07 0.36 -8.11
N ASP A 119 3.55 -0.39 -7.15
CA ASP A 119 3.36 0.07 -5.76
C ASP A 119 4.50 -0.32 -4.84
N GLN A 120 5.43 -1.18 -5.29
CA GLN A 120 6.58 -1.59 -4.50
C GLN A 120 7.58 -0.44 -4.33
N VAL A 121 8.27 -0.44 -3.19
CA VAL A 121 9.42 0.45 -2.99
C VAL A 121 10.52 0.07 -3.96
N TYR A 122 11.11 1.06 -4.65
CA TYR A 122 12.17 0.81 -5.61
C TYR A 122 13.46 0.36 -4.91
N ILE A 123 14.00 -0.78 -5.30
CA ILE A 123 15.14 -1.41 -4.60
C ILE A 123 16.42 -0.58 -4.61
N LYS A 124 16.61 0.29 -5.60
CA LYS A 124 17.79 1.17 -5.71
C LYS A 124 17.60 2.52 -5.04
N ASP A 125 16.37 2.89 -4.71
CA ASP A 125 16.03 4.14 -4.02
C ASP A 125 14.75 3.97 -3.21
N GLU A 126 14.91 3.72 -1.93
CA GLU A 126 13.79 3.47 -1.00
C GLU A 126 12.87 4.67 -0.78
N GLN A 127 13.27 5.86 -1.22
CA GLN A 127 12.46 7.07 -1.07
C GLN A 127 11.39 7.21 -2.16
N GLN A 128 11.42 6.36 -3.19
CA GLN A 128 10.42 6.35 -4.25
C GLN A 128 9.90 4.93 -4.49
N ASN A 129 8.68 4.83 -5.03
CA ASN A 129 8.15 3.57 -5.51
C ASN A 129 8.49 3.36 -7.00
N VAL A 130 8.20 2.16 -7.52
CA VAL A 130 8.49 1.83 -8.92
C VAL A 130 7.72 2.72 -9.88
N ALA A 131 6.47 3.08 -9.58
CA ALA A 131 5.68 3.99 -10.43
C ALA A 131 6.36 5.36 -10.56
N SER A 132 6.87 5.93 -9.48
CA SER A 132 7.60 7.20 -9.49
C SER A 132 8.90 7.10 -10.28
N TYR A 133 9.61 5.98 -10.17
CA TYR A 133 10.82 5.73 -10.94
C TYR A 133 10.54 5.67 -12.43
N ILE A 134 9.48 4.96 -12.85
CA ILE A 134 9.06 4.90 -14.25
C ILE A 134 8.69 6.30 -14.76
N ALA A 135 7.95 7.07 -13.98
CA ALA A 135 7.54 8.42 -14.34
C ALA A 135 8.74 9.36 -14.58
N SER A 136 9.89 9.10 -13.95
CA SER A 136 11.12 9.88 -14.16
C SER A 136 11.69 9.76 -15.58
N TYR A 137 11.29 8.73 -16.33
CA TYR A 137 11.66 8.52 -17.74
C TYR A 137 10.65 9.13 -18.73
N GLY A 138 9.61 9.83 -18.25
CA GLY A 138 8.58 10.46 -19.07
C GLY A 138 7.39 9.53 -19.33
N ASP A 139 6.85 9.60 -20.55
CA ASP A 139 5.64 8.85 -20.94
C ASP A 139 5.92 7.37 -21.26
N VAL A 140 6.55 6.65 -20.33
CA VAL A 140 6.81 5.22 -20.45
C VAL A 140 5.79 4.44 -19.64
N ALA A 141 5.22 3.39 -20.24
CA ALA A 141 4.29 2.49 -19.57
C ALA A 141 4.81 1.05 -19.61
N VAL A 142 4.59 0.33 -18.52
CA VAL A 142 4.84 -1.12 -18.45
C VAL A 142 3.53 -1.83 -18.77
N SER A 143 3.51 -2.60 -19.86
CA SER A 143 2.31 -3.32 -20.29
C SER A 143 2.20 -4.71 -19.66
N ASP A 144 3.33 -5.37 -19.43
CA ASP A 144 3.36 -6.73 -18.88
C ASP A 144 4.75 -7.09 -18.35
N PHE A 145 4.80 -8.09 -17.48
CA PHE A 145 6.04 -8.71 -17.03
C PHE A 145 5.79 -10.17 -16.65
N LYS A 146 6.87 -10.97 -16.62
CA LYS A 146 6.85 -12.34 -16.12
C LYS A 146 7.90 -12.54 -15.05
N ARG A 147 7.54 -13.28 -14.00
CA ARG A 147 8.47 -13.74 -12.98
C ARG A 147 8.57 -15.26 -13.07
N VAL A 148 9.80 -15.76 -13.28
CA VAL A 148 10.10 -17.18 -13.27
C VAL A 148 10.93 -17.48 -12.04
N ALA A 149 10.46 -18.39 -11.20
CA ALA A 149 11.18 -18.84 -10.02
C ALA A 149 11.67 -20.27 -10.22
N LEU A 150 12.93 -20.53 -9.86
CA LEU A 150 13.51 -21.87 -9.88
C LEU A 150 13.37 -22.53 -8.51
N GLY A 151 12.71 -23.67 -8.49
CA GLY A 151 12.55 -24.46 -7.30
C GLY A 151 11.43 -24.06 -6.42
#